data_d3acf76b1b9b5d31622a1f05f55d57c4
#
_entry.id   d3acf76b1b9b5d31622a1f05f55d57c4
#
_cell.length_a   1.000
_cell.length_b   1.000
_cell.length_c   1.000
_cell.angle_alpha   90.00
_cell.angle_beta   90.00
_cell.angle_gamma   90.00
#
_symmetry.space_group_name_H-M   'P 1'
#
loop_
_entity.id
_entity.type
_entity.pdbx_description
1 polymer ?
#
loop_
_entity_poly.entity_id
_entity_poly.type
_entity_poly.pdbx_seq_one_letter_code
_entity_poly.pdbx_strand_id
1 'polypeptide(L)'
;RGTLNSRREGSWHDTTLGAIVEAIASRNRLEASVAPSLAGIKIPHIDQSQESDAKFLTRLAERNGGEVSVKMGKLLFLKAGQGVTASGKKIQQVTITRSDGDRHHFAIADRGAYTGVTAKWLHTKDPKPQKQKVKLKRKKKEKHLRALEHPKAKPVRQKKAPKVPEAREGEYMAGEADNVFALTTVYATKAQAMRAAQAKWDKLQRGVAEFSISLATGRADIYTETPVKVSGFKRVIDEQDWTITKVTHFLNNSGFTTSLELEVRLSDVEYETEDDE
;
A
#
# COMPACT_ATOMS: atom_id res chain seq x y z
N ARG A 1 -17.83 23.64 -3.15
CA ARG A 1 -17.89 22.17 -2.94
C ARG A 1 -17.47 21.51 -4.25
N GLY A 2 -16.39 20.72 -4.23
CA GLY A 2 -15.85 20.11 -5.44
C GLY A 2 -16.78 19.02 -6.00
N THR A 3 -16.72 18.80 -7.31
CA THR A 3 -17.50 17.80 -8.05
C THR A 3 -17.09 16.35 -7.75
N LEU A 4 -15.97 16.15 -7.04
CA LEU A 4 -15.47 14.81 -6.63
C LEU A 4 -16.48 13.97 -5.85
N ASN A 5 -17.40 14.59 -5.11
CA ASN A 5 -18.42 13.89 -4.34
C ASN A 5 -19.73 13.65 -5.10
N SER A 6 -19.84 14.14 -6.35
CA SER A 6 -21.02 13.90 -7.19
C SER A 6 -21.01 12.45 -7.69
N ARG A 7 -22.15 11.75 -7.54
CA ARG A 7 -22.31 10.39 -8.06
C ARG A 7 -22.31 10.40 -9.59
N ARG A 8 -21.67 9.42 -10.16
CA ARG A 8 -21.55 9.24 -11.60
C ARG A 8 -21.71 7.78 -12.00
N GLU A 9 -21.99 7.60 -13.28
CA GLU A 9 -21.85 6.31 -13.94
C GLU A 9 -20.81 6.44 -15.04
N GLY A 10 -20.01 5.40 -15.20
CA GLY A 10 -18.98 5.33 -16.23
C GLY A 10 -18.36 3.94 -16.27
N SER A 11 -17.79 3.63 -17.42
CA SER A 11 -17.10 2.38 -17.64
C SER A 11 -15.73 2.66 -18.23
N TRP A 12 -14.74 1.92 -17.78
CA TRP A 12 -13.35 2.06 -18.21
C TRP A 12 -12.91 0.72 -18.79
N HIS A 13 -12.38 0.77 -20.01
CA HIS A 13 -11.96 -0.42 -20.76
C HIS A 13 -10.54 -0.26 -21.25
N ASP A 14 -9.76 -1.34 -21.22
CA ASP A 14 -8.41 -1.47 -21.78
C ASP A 14 -7.50 -0.24 -21.53
N THR A 15 -7.52 0.25 -20.29
CA THR A 15 -6.81 1.48 -19.89
C THR A 15 -5.79 1.20 -18.80
N THR A 16 -5.13 2.25 -18.32
CA THR A 16 -4.22 2.19 -17.17
C THR A 16 -4.80 2.92 -15.97
N LEU A 17 -4.34 2.55 -14.78
CA LEU A 17 -4.72 3.23 -13.55
C LEU A 17 -4.38 4.73 -13.62
N GLY A 18 -3.19 5.06 -14.14
CA GLY A 18 -2.78 6.45 -14.35
C GLY A 18 -3.76 7.23 -15.22
N ALA A 19 -4.15 6.68 -16.38
CA ALA A 19 -5.09 7.32 -17.29
C ALA A 19 -6.47 7.55 -16.66
N ILE A 20 -6.95 6.62 -15.82
CA ILE A 20 -8.21 6.80 -15.07
C ILE A 20 -8.08 7.97 -14.10
N VAL A 21 -7.00 8.02 -13.32
CA VAL A 21 -6.76 9.08 -12.33
C VAL A 21 -6.61 10.44 -13.01
N GLU A 22 -5.90 10.52 -14.14
CA GLU A 22 -5.74 11.74 -14.93
C GLU A 22 -7.08 12.26 -15.48
N ALA A 23 -7.90 11.38 -16.04
CA ALA A 23 -9.22 11.75 -16.55
C ALA A 23 -10.14 12.25 -15.43
N ILE A 24 -10.10 11.62 -14.26
CA ILE A 24 -10.88 12.06 -13.09
C ILE A 24 -10.36 13.39 -12.54
N ALA A 25 -9.05 13.58 -12.45
CA ALA A 25 -8.44 14.83 -12.03
C ALA A 25 -8.85 15.97 -12.94
N SER A 26 -8.69 15.78 -14.27
CA SER A 26 -9.03 16.78 -15.30
C SER A 26 -10.49 17.25 -15.20
N ARG A 27 -11.45 16.31 -15.11
CA ARG A 27 -12.88 16.68 -14.98
C ARG A 27 -13.23 17.38 -13.67
N ASN A 28 -12.39 17.24 -12.67
CA ASN A 28 -12.54 17.92 -11.37
C ASN A 28 -11.65 19.17 -11.25
N ARG A 29 -11.01 19.61 -12.32
CA ARG A 29 -10.08 20.77 -12.38
C ARG A 29 -8.90 20.61 -11.41
N LEU A 30 -8.37 19.40 -11.27
CA LEU A 30 -7.20 19.07 -10.48
C LEU A 30 -6.06 18.61 -11.38
N GLU A 31 -4.84 18.82 -10.92
CA GLU A 31 -3.65 18.25 -11.54
C GLU A 31 -3.44 16.83 -10.99
N ALA A 32 -3.32 15.83 -11.85
CA ALA A 32 -3.03 14.46 -11.41
C ALA A 32 -1.56 14.27 -11.05
N SER A 33 -1.30 13.58 -9.95
CA SER A 33 0.04 13.15 -9.56
C SER A 33 -0.01 11.70 -9.08
N VAL A 34 0.39 10.77 -9.94
CA VAL A 34 0.28 9.32 -9.72
C VAL A 34 1.66 8.72 -9.51
N ALA A 35 1.81 7.90 -8.48
CA ALA A 35 3.06 7.19 -8.23
C ALA A 35 3.45 6.32 -9.44
N PRO A 36 4.71 6.37 -9.93
CA PRO A 36 5.14 5.63 -11.12
C PRO A 36 4.87 4.12 -11.04
N SER A 37 4.98 3.53 -9.86
CA SER A 37 4.71 2.11 -9.62
C SER A 37 3.24 1.72 -9.79
N LEU A 38 2.32 2.68 -9.73
CA LEU A 38 0.87 2.47 -9.87
C LEU A 38 0.35 2.91 -11.24
N ALA A 39 0.94 3.94 -11.85
CA ALA A 39 0.45 4.55 -13.08
C ALA A 39 0.30 3.55 -14.23
N GLY A 40 1.26 2.65 -14.42
CA GLY A 40 1.30 1.66 -15.50
C GLY A 40 0.42 0.42 -15.30
N ILE A 41 -0.31 0.30 -14.18
CA ILE A 41 -1.16 -0.87 -13.91
C ILE A 41 -2.28 -0.93 -14.94
N LYS A 42 -2.34 -2.01 -15.71
CA LYS A 42 -3.39 -2.25 -16.71
C LYS A 42 -4.72 -2.58 -16.03
N ILE A 43 -5.77 -1.91 -16.47
CA ILE A 43 -7.15 -2.11 -16.05
C ILE A 43 -7.96 -2.56 -17.28
N PRO A 44 -8.20 -3.87 -17.45
CA PRO A 44 -8.95 -4.37 -18.60
C PRO A 44 -10.39 -3.85 -18.62
N HIS A 45 -11.03 -3.84 -17.45
CA HIS A 45 -12.38 -3.34 -17.28
C HIS A 45 -12.66 -3.00 -15.81
N ILE A 46 -13.33 -1.87 -15.60
CA ILE A 46 -13.85 -1.48 -14.29
C ILE A 46 -14.99 -0.47 -14.47
N ASP A 47 -16.08 -0.67 -13.71
CA ASP A 47 -17.23 0.23 -13.71
C ASP A 47 -17.23 1.15 -12.49
N GLN A 48 -17.65 2.37 -12.72
CA GLN A 48 -18.04 3.33 -11.70
C GLN A 48 -19.58 3.38 -11.73
N SER A 49 -20.23 2.66 -10.81
CA SER A 49 -21.69 2.55 -10.78
C SER A 49 -22.26 3.24 -9.56
N GLN A 50 -23.04 4.31 -9.77
CA GLN A 50 -23.72 5.07 -8.72
C GLN A 50 -22.78 5.56 -7.60
N GLU A 51 -21.50 5.67 -7.87
CA GLU A 51 -20.50 6.12 -6.90
C GLU A 51 -19.85 7.45 -7.30
N SER A 52 -19.41 8.21 -6.30
CA SER A 52 -18.68 9.45 -6.54
C SER A 52 -17.24 9.17 -7.01
N ASP A 53 -16.63 10.16 -7.68
CA ASP A 53 -15.23 10.08 -8.10
C ASP A 53 -14.29 9.79 -6.91
N ALA A 54 -14.55 10.43 -5.76
CA ALA A 54 -13.78 10.20 -4.55
C ALA A 54 -13.88 8.74 -4.09
N LYS A 55 -15.09 8.17 -4.04
CA LYS A 55 -15.30 6.78 -3.63
C LYS A 55 -14.70 5.79 -4.62
N PHE A 56 -14.87 6.05 -5.92
CA PHE A 56 -14.27 5.22 -6.97
C PHE A 56 -12.76 5.19 -6.89
N LEU A 57 -12.11 6.34 -6.73
CA LEU A 57 -10.66 6.45 -6.57
C LEU A 57 -10.17 5.75 -5.30
N THR A 58 -10.90 5.88 -4.19
CA THR A 58 -10.57 5.17 -2.94
C THR A 58 -10.62 3.66 -3.13
N ARG A 59 -11.69 3.14 -3.76
CA ARG A 59 -11.81 1.72 -4.09
C ARG A 59 -10.70 1.23 -5.03
N LEU A 60 -10.33 2.05 -6.01
CA LEU A 60 -9.24 1.75 -6.94
C LEU A 60 -7.88 1.72 -6.22
N ALA A 61 -7.67 2.64 -5.29
CA ALA A 61 -6.47 2.70 -4.46
C ALA A 61 -6.36 1.47 -3.54
N GLU A 62 -7.42 1.13 -2.82
CA GLU A 62 -7.44 -0.03 -1.92
C GLU A 62 -7.12 -1.35 -2.63
N ARG A 63 -7.62 -1.53 -3.88
CA ARG A 63 -7.35 -2.73 -4.70
C ARG A 63 -5.89 -2.84 -5.16
N ASN A 64 -5.17 -1.71 -5.22
CA ASN A 64 -3.81 -1.65 -5.75
C ASN A 64 -2.76 -1.21 -4.72
N GLY A 65 -3.14 -1.13 -3.44
CA GLY A 65 -2.22 -0.74 -2.35
C GLY A 65 -1.82 0.74 -2.41
N GLY A 66 -2.72 1.57 -2.94
CA GLY A 66 -2.53 3.01 -3.02
C GLY A 66 -3.33 3.79 -1.99
N GLU A 67 -3.05 5.07 -1.93
CA GLU A 67 -3.80 6.08 -1.18
C GLU A 67 -4.12 7.27 -2.07
N VAL A 68 -5.29 7.87 -1.82
CA VAL A 68 -5.77 9.04 -2.56
C VAL A 68 -5.93 10.21 -1.63
N SER A 69 -5.42 11.36 -2.06
CA SER A 69 -5.66 12.62 -1.36
C SER A 69 -5.69 13.78 -2.34
N VAL A 70 -6.34 14.86 -1.93
CA VAL A 70 -6.34 16.13 -2.68
C VAL A 70 -5.63 17.17 -1.85
N LYS A 71 -4.53 17.70 -2.39
CA LYS A 71 -3.72 18.75 -1.73
C LYS A 71 -3.26 19.77 -2.75
N MET A 72 -3.39 21.05 -2.42
CA MET A 72 -2.88 22.17 -3.23
C MET A 72 -3.29 22.11 -4.71
N GLY A 73 -4.57 21.77 -4.98
CA GLY A 73 -5.09 21.65 -6.35
C GLY A 73 -4.66 20.39 -7.11
N LYS A 74 -3.96 19.47 -6.46
CA LYS A 74 -3.51 18.20 -7.04
C LYS A 74 -4.29 17.02 -6.48
N LEU A 75 -4.64 16.09 -7.36
CA LEU A 75 -5.12 14.76 -7.02
C LEU A 75 -3.90 13.83 -6.93
N LEU A 76 -3.55 13.47 -5.69
CA LEU A 76 -2.41 12.59 -5.40
C LEU A 76 -2.90 11.15 -5.33
N PHE A 77 -2.26 10.26 -6.07
CA PHE A 77 -2.48 8.81 -6.00
C PHE A 77 -1.13 8.13 -5.73
N LEU A 78 -0.90 7.82 -4.45
CA LEU A 78 0.39 7.39 -3.91
C LEU A 78 0.36 5.91 -3.55
N LYS A 79 1.52 5.29 -3.47
CA LYS A 79 1.64 3.96 -2.86
C LYS A 79 1.86 4.15 -1.35
N ALA A 80 0.95 3.57 -0.55
CA ALA A 80 0.97 3.71 0.89
C ALA A 80 2.26 3.16 1.53
N GLY A 81 2.76 3.84 2.55
CA GLY A 81 3.87 3.36 3.41
C GLY A 81 5.26 3.37 2.78
N GLN A 82 5.44 3.89 1.57
CA GLN A 82 6.76 3.91 0.91
C GLN A 82 7.66 5.09 1.33
N GLY A 83 7.11 6.11 1.99
CA GLY A 83 7.88 7.30 2.35
C GLY A 83 8.46 8.03 1.13
N VAL A 84 7.72 8.04 0.02
CA VAL A 84 8.07 8.78 -1.20
C VAL A 84 6.96 9.73 -1.59
N THR A 85 7.34 10.85 -2.18
CA THR A 85 6.38 11.81 -2.76
C THR A 85 5.73 11.23 -4.02
N ALA A 86 4.68 11.89 -4.51
CA ALA A 86 4.06 11.53 -5.78
C ALA A 86 5.02 11.57 -6.98
N SER A 87 6.06 12.41 -6.93
CA SER A 87 7.13 12.45 -7.94
C SER A 87 8.22 11.39 -7.75
N GLY A 88 8.08 10.49 -6.77
CA GLY A 88 9.05 9.42 -6.48
C GLY A 88 10.28 9.86 -5.65
N LYS A 89 10.33 11.12 -5.18
CA LYS A 89 11.40 11.56 -4.28
C LYS A 89 11.19 11.00 -2.88
N LYS A 90 12.27 10.52 -2.25
CA LYS A 90 12.21 10.08 -0.85
C LYS A 90 11.82 11.25 0.06
N ILE A 91 10.87 11.01 0.95
CA ILE A 91 10.52 11.95 2.01
C ILE A 91 11.60 11.84 3.09
N GLN A 92 12.10 12.98 3.54
CA GLN A 92 13.11 13.01 4.60
C GLN A 92 12.53 12.45 5.89
N GLN A 93 13.28 11.57 6.53
CA GLN A 93 12.90 11.00 7.83
C GLN A 93 12.99 12.07 8.92
N VAL A 94 11.96 12.14 9.75
CA VAL A 94 11.91 13.02 10.92
C VAL A 94 12.21 12.20 12.17
N THR A 95 12.98 12.77 13.08
CA THR A 95 13.20 12.20 14.41
C THR A 95 12.29 12.89 15.41
N ILE A 96 11.63 12.12 16.26
CA ILE A 96 10.77 12.59 17.36
C ILE A 96 11.26 11.94 18.63
N THR A 97 11.58 12.75 19.62
CA THR A 97 12.05 12.29 20.92
C THR A 97 10.92 12.33 21.97
N ARG A 98 11.10 11.61 23.05
CA ARG A 98 10.14 11.63 24.17
C ARG A 98 9.93 13.05 24.74
N SER A 99 10.96 13.90 24.68
CA SER A 99 10.93 15.29 25.15
C SER A 99 10.16 16.24 24.24
N ASP A 100 9.90 15.87 22.98
CA ASP A 100 9.16 16.72 22.03
C ASP A 100 7.64 16.70 22.29
N GLY A 101 7.15 15.77 23.11
CA GLY A 101 5.71 15.59 23.32
C GLY A 101 5.32 15.39 24.79
N ASP A 102 4.14 15.90 25.14
CA ASP A 102 3.57 15.80 26.48
C ASP A 102 2.86 14.48 26.70
N ARG A 103 2.13 14.01 25.71
CA ARG A 103 1.28 12.80 25.79
C ARG A 103 1.57 11.88 24.62
N HIS A 104 1.70 10.59 24.93
CA HIS A 104 1.80 9.56 23.90
C HIS A 104 0.94 8.36 24.29
N HIS A 105 0.49 7.65 23.28
CA HIS A 105 -0.23 6.39 23.43
C HIS A 105 0.37 5.36 22.48
N PHE A 106 0.55 4.15 22.98
CA PHE A 106 1.01 3.03 22.18
C PHE A 106 0.06 1.87 22.37
N ALA A 107 -0.46 1.32 21.31
CA ALA A 107 -1.32 0.16 21.30
C ALA A 107 -0.79 -0.87 20.33
N ILE A 108 -0.81 -2.14 20.74
CA ILE A 108 -0.66 -3.27 19.84
C ILE A 108 -2.07 -3.74 19.55
N ALA A 109 -2.50 -3.63 18.31
CA ALA A 109 -3.80 -4.11 17.91
C ALA A 109 -3.70 -5.61 17.64
N ASP A 110 -4.22 -6.40 18.55
CA ASP A 110 -4.58 -7.80 18.26
C ASP A 110 -5.86 -7.80 17.42
N ARG A 111 -5.75 -7.30 16.19
CA ARG A 111 -6.88 -7.25 15.25
C ARG A 111 -7.12 -8.62 14.65
N GLY A 112 -7.58 -9.55 15.52
CA GLY A 112 -8.05 -10.87 15.09
C GLY A 112 -6.98 -11.70 14.40
N ALA A 113 -5.70 -11.45 14.75
CA ALA A 113 -4.54 -12.27 14.37
C ALA A 113 -4.66 -12.95 12.99
N TYR A 114 -5.09 -12.20 11.95
CA TYR A 114 -5.03 -12.75 10.60
C TYR A 114 -3.58 -13.01 10.23
N THR A 115 -3.28 -14.27 9.94
CA THR A 115 -1.95 -14.72 9.53
C THR A 115 -1.78 -14.67 8.02
N GLY A 116 -2.88 -14.48 7.28
CA GLY A 116 -2.85 -14.37 5.83
C GLY A 116 -4.08 -13.71 5.23
N VAL A 117 -4.01 -13.45 3.93
CA VAL A 117 -5.12 -12.92 3.11
C VAL A 117 -5.25 -13.76 1.85
N THR A 118 -6.48 -14.14 1.51
CA THR A 118 -6.75 -14.84 0.25
C THR A 118 -7.58 -13.98 -0.69
N ALA A 119 -7.34 -14.13 -2.00
CA ALA A 119 -8.11 -13.54 -3.09
C ALA A 119 -8.34 -14.56 -4.19
N LYS A 120 -9.56 -14.63 -4.68
CA LYS A 120 -9.97 -15.54 -5.76
C LYS A 120 -9.96 -14.81 -7.11
N TRP A 121 -9.58 -15.51 -8.16
CA TRP A 121 -9.73 -15.02 -9.54
C TRP A 121 -10.44 -16.05 -10.41
N LEU A 122 -11.15 -15.54 -11.41
CA LEU A 122 -11.85 -16.35 -12.42
C LEU A 122 -11.77 -15.62 -13.76
N HIS A 123 -11.14 -16.24 -14.75
CA HIS A 123 -11.05 -15.67 -16.08
C HIS A 123 -12.33 -16.01 -16.86
N THR A 124 -13.25 -15.05 -16.97
CA THR A 124 -14.58 -15.26 -17.54
C THR A 124 -14.62 -15.53 -19.04
N LYS A 125 -13.58 -15.16 -19.80
CA LYS A 125 -13.53 -15.32 -21.27
C LYS A 125 -13.27 -16.76 -21.72
N ASP A 126 -12.87 -17.67 -20.82
CA ASP A 126 -12.56 -19.04 -21.19
C ASP A 126 -12.63 -19.95 -19.93
N PRO A 127 -13.85 -20.44 -19.60
CA PRO A 127 -14.10 -21.12 -18.34
C PRO A 127 -13.69 -22.60 -18.38
N LYS A 128 -12.41 -22.92 -18.52
CA LYS A 128 -11.91 -24.26 -18.19
C LYS A 128 -11.29 -24.21 -16.81
N PRO A 129 -11.79 -24.99 -15.84
CA PRO A 129 -11.31 -24.94 -14.46
C PRO A 129 -9.92 -25.59 -14.37
N GLN A 130 -8.89 -24.80 -14.23
CA GLN A 130 -7.64 -25.21 -13.61
C GLN A 130 -7.50 -24.40 -12.31
N LYS A 131 -7.69 -25.07 -11.18
CA LYS A 131 -7.52 -24.47 -9.87
C LYS A 131 -6.04 -24.43 -9.55
N GLN A 132 -5.48 -23.25 -9.38
CA GLN A 132 -4.12 -23.06 -8.93
C GLN A 132 -4.12 -22.27 -7.62
N LYS A 133 -3.46 -22.80 -6.60
CA LYS A 133 -3.17 -22.06 -5.35
C LYS A 133 -1.77 -21.48 -5.47
N VAL A 134 -1.62 -20.20 -5.20
CA VAL A 134 -0.34 -19.49 -5.22
C VAL A 134 -0.13 -18.88 -3.86
N LYS A 135 0.99 -19.21 -3.21
CA LYS A 135 1.37 -18.66 -1.90
C LYS A 135 2.47 -17.63 -2.05
N LEU A 136 2.42 -16.60 -1.22
CA LEU A 136 3.45 -15.59 -1.09
C LEU A 136 4.32 -15.94 0.12
N LYS A 137 5.61 -16.16 -0.11
CA LYS A 137 6.59 -16.34 0.98
C LYS A 137 7.48 -15.12 1.13
N ARG A 138 7.81 -14.76 2.36
CA ARG A 138 8.77 -13.71 2.66
C ARG A 138 10.17 -14.17 2.27
N LYS A 139 10.87 -13.44 1.39
CA LYS A 139 12.29 -13.69 1.11
C LYS A 139 13.09 -13.58 2.39
N LYS A 140 13.79 -14.66 2.80
CA LYS A 140 14.81 -14.56 3.84
C LYS A 140 15.96 -13.74 3.27
N LYS A 141 16.29 -12.60 3.90
CA LYS A 141 17.53 -11.87 3.58
C LYS A 141 18.69 -12.82 3.82
N GLU A 142 19.20 -13.45 2.77
CA GLU A 142 20.51 -14.11 2.85
C GLU A 142 21.54 -13.03 3.14
N LYS A 143 22.21 -13.15 4.29
CA LYS A 143 23.28 -12.25 4.70
C LYS A 143 24.30 -12.19 3.58
N HIS A 144 24.67 -11.01 3.17
CA HIS A 144 25.64 -10.62 2.14
C HIS A 144 27.09 -11.16 2.39
N LEU A 145 27.23 -12.27 3.08
CA LEU A 145 28.51 -12.87 3.46
C LEU A 145 29.12 -13.83 2.42
N ARG A 146 28.36 -14.21 1.36
CA ARG A 146 28.89 -15.10 0.30
C ARG A 146 29.43 -14.37 -0.94
N ALA A 147 29.30 -13.06 -1.03
CA ALA A 147 29.78 -12.31 -2.20
C ALA A 147 31.30 -12.05 -2.22
N LEU A 148 32.04 -12.41 -1.15
CA LEU A 148 33.47 -12.15 -1.05
C LEU A 148 34.37 -13.36 -1.39
N GLU A 149 33.80 -14.57 -1.58
CA GLU A 149 34.64 -15.75 -1.71
C GLU A 149 34.88 -16.28 -3.15
N HIS A 150 34.13 -15.83 -4.16
CA HIS A 150 34.40 -16.26 -5.55
C HIS A 150 34.13 -15.19 -6.61
N PRO A 151 35.10 -14.37 -6.96
CA PRO A 151 35.03 -13.56 -8.16
C PRO A 151 35.46 -14.38 -9.37
N LYS A 152 34.54 -14.96 -10.11
CA LYS A 152 34.65 -15.40 -11.52
C LYS A 152 33.74 -16.60 -11.82
N ALA A 153 32.45 -16.36 -11.88
CA ALA A 153 31.57 -17.24 -12.65
C ALA A 153 30.92 -16.38 -13.76
N LYS A 154 31.18 -16.76 -15.01
CA LYS A 154 30.56 -16.16 -16.21
C LYS A 154 29.04 -16.35 -16.10
N PRO A 155 28.22 -15.35 -16.49
CA PRO A 155 26.77 -15.48 -16.44
C PRO A 155 26.35 -16.64 -17.37
N VAL A 156 25.82 -17.70 -16.80
CA VAL A 156 25.17 -18.76 -17.54
C VAL A 156 23.90 -18.14 -18.14
N ARG A 157 23.80 -18.09 -19.47
CA ARG A 157 22.62 -17.72 -20.22
C ARG A 157 21.47 -18.63 -19.80
N GLN A 158 20.63 -18.17 -18.88
CA GLN A 158 19.41 -18.88 -18.50
C GLN A 158 18.53 -19.01 -19.75
N LYS A 159 18.32 -20.23 -20.21
CA LYS A 159 17.29 -20.53 -21.21
C LYS A 159 15.96 -20.08 -20.62
N LYS A 160 15.22 -19.20 -21.32
CA LYS A 160 13.85 -18.83 -20.94
C LYS A 160 13.05 -20.12 -20.80
N ALA A 161 12.58 -20.39 -19.59
CA ALA A 161 11.66 -21.49 -19.33
C ALA A 161 10.45 -21.39 -20.27
N PRO A 162 9.91 -22.51 -20.79
CA PRO A 162 8.72 -22.49 -21.62
C PRO A 162 7.61 -21.78 -20.84
N LYS A 163 6.90 -20.84 -21.50
CA LYS A 163 5.75 -20.15 -20.89
C LYS A 163 4.67 -21.19 -20.61
N VAL A 164 4.54 -21.58 -19.35
CA VAL A 164 3.40 -22.39 -18.89
C VAL A 164 2.13 -21.53 -19.05
N PRO A 165 1.04 -22.03 -19.62
CA PRO A 165 -0.21 -21.30 -19.73
C PRO A 165 -0.66 -20.84 -18.34
N GLU A 166 -1.03 -19.58 -18.23
CA GLU A 166 -1.52 -19.02 -16.95
C GLU A 166 -2.84 -19.73 -16.55
N ALA A 167 -2.92 -20.17 -15.30
CA ALA A 167 -4.12 -20.83 -14.78
C ALA A 167 -5.31 -19.85 -14.83
N ARG A 168 -6.50 -20.37 -15.21
CA ARG A 168 -7.69 -19.55 -15.47
C ARG A 168 -8.52 -19.26 -14.24
N GLU A 169 -8.40 -20.11 -13.23
CA GLU A 169 -9.07 -19.96 -11.95
C GLU A 169 -8.11 -20.31 -10.82
N GLY A 170 -8.21 -19.64 -9.70
CA GLY A 170 -7.41 -20.00 -8.55
C GLY A 170 -7.60 -19.07 -7.35
N GLU A 171 -6.83 -19.34 -6.34
CA GLU A 171 -6.78 -18.59 -5.10
C GLU A 171 -5.34 -18.16 -4.83
N TYR A 172 -5.16 -16.88 -4.60
CA TYR A 172 -3.88 -16.30 -4.21
C TYR A 172 -3.89 -16.03 -2.70
N MET A 173 -2.87 -16.49 -2.00
CA MET A 173 -2.71 -16.28 -0.56
C MET A 173 -1.44 -15.48 -0.26
N ALA A 174 -1.58 -14.42 0.52
CA ALA A 174 -0.48 -13.68 1.12
C ALA A 174 -0.41 -14.00 2.61
N GLY A 175 0.77 -14.37 3.14
CA GLY A 175 0.95 -14.76 4.53
C GLY A 175 0.79 -16.27 4.76
N GLU A 176 0.37 -16.64 5.98
CA GLU A 176 0.23 -18.03 6.43
C GLU A 176 -1.25 -18.48 6.44
N ALA A 177 -1.47 -19.79 6.53
CA ALA A 177 -2.79 -20.38 6.31
C ALA A 177 -3.67 -20.56 7.55
N ASP A 178 -3.19 -20.19 8.76
CA ASP A 178 -3.89 -20.54 10.00
C ASP A 178 -5.18 -19.75 10.23
N ASN A 179 -5.12 -18.41 10.11
CA ASN A 179 -6.27 -17.53 10.25
C ASN A 179 -6.30 -16.55 9.08
N VAL A 180 -7.04 -16.87 8.04
CA VAL A 180 -6.98 -16.19 6.76
C VAL A 180 -8.16 -15.24 6.55
N PHE A 181 -7.87 -13.98 6.20
CA PHE A 181 -8.86 -13.02 5.75
C PHE A 181 -9.18 -13.27 4.27
N ALA A 182 -10.38 -13.75 3.97
CA ALA A 182 -10.82 -13.96 2.59
C ALA A 182 -11.41 -12.67 1.99
N LEU A 183 -10.85 -12.21 0.86
CA LEU A 183 -11.46 -11.14 0.09
C LEU A 183 -12.73 -11.66 -0.60
N THR A 184 -13.84 -10.96 -0.44
CA THR A 184 -15.15 -11.34 -0.99
C THR A 184 -15.24 -11.11 -2.51
N THR A 185 -14.38 -10.23 -3.05
CA THR A 185 -14.34 -9.92 -4.48
C THR A 185 -13.61 -11.01 -5.25
N VAL A 186 -14.24 -11.50 -6.33
CA VAL A 186 -13.58 -12.37 -7.32
C VAL A 186 -12.99 -11.48 -8.40
N TYR A 187 -11.70 -11.66 -8.69
CA TYR A 187 -10.97 -10.84 -9.66
C TYR A 187 -10.92 -11.49 -11.03
N ALA A 188 -10.86 -10.69 -12.09
CA ALA A 188 -10.85 -11.21 -13.47
C ALA A 188 -9.49 -11.84 -13.85
N THR A 189 -8.40 -11.53 -13.15
CA THR A 189 -7.06 -12.06 -13.44
C THR A 189 -6.30 -12.40 -12.16
N LYS A 190 -5.38 -13.37 -12.26
CA LYS A 190 -4.41 -13.72 -11.19
C LYS A 190 -3.68 -12.47 -10.69
N ALA A 191 -3.17 -11.63 -11.60
CA ALA A 191 -2.42 -10.43 -11.24
C ALA A 191 -3.24 -9.40 -10.43
N GLN A 192 -4.55 -9.28 -10.69
CA GLN A 192 -5.43 -8.42 -9.91
C GLN A 192 -5.68 -9.01 -8.51
N ALA A 193 -5.92 -10.31 -8.41
CA ALA A 193 -6.09 -11.00 -7.13
C ALA A 193 -4.83 -10.89 -6.27
N MET A 194 -3.66 -11.12 -6.86
CA MET A 194 -2.36 -10.97 -6.17
C MET A 194 -2.19 -9.56 -5.58
N ARG A 195 -2.39 -8.51 -6.40
CA ARG A 195 -2.25 -7.13 -5.93
C ARG A 195 -3.21 -6.79 -4.81
N ALA A 196 -4.46 -7.23 -4.93
CA ALA A 196 -5.47 -6.97 -3.91
C ALA A 196 -5.20 -7.71 -2.59
N ALA A 197 -4.78 -8.97 -2.65
CA ALA A 197 -4.38 -9.73 -1.47
C ALA A 197 -3.16 -9.11 -0.80
N GLN A 198 -2.14 -8.74 -1.56
CA GLN A 198 -0.94 -8.09 -1.05
C GLN A 198 -1.25 -6.73 -0.43
N ALA A 199 -2.04 -5.89 -1.11
CA ALA A 199 -2.46 -4.59 -0.59
C ALA A 199 -3.19 -4.71 0.76
N LYS A 200 -4.09 -5.68 0.87
CA LYS A 200 -4.81 -5.94 2.12
C LYS A 200 -3.88 -6.48 3.20
N TRP A 201 -2.97 -7.39 2.84
CA TRP A 201 -1.98 -7.94 3.76
C TRP A 201 -1.05 -6.86 4.31
N ASP A 202 -0.48 -6.02 3.44
CA ASP A 202 0.36 -4.90 3.84
C ASP A 202 -0.38 -3.94 4.78
N LYS A 203 -1.67 -3.68 4.50
CA LYS A 203 -2.52 -2.85 5.37
C LYS A 203 -2.73 -3.48 6.75
N LEU A 204 -2.94 -4.80 6.82
CA LEU A 204 -3.06 -5.52 8.10
C LEU A 204 -1.74 -5.49 8.88
N GLN A 205 -0.61 -5.70 8.20
CA GLN A 205 0.71 -5.70 8.82
C GLN A 205 1.09 -4.30 9.37
N ARG A 206 0.75 -3.22 8.69
CA ARG A 206 0.97 -1.85 9.20
C ARG A 206 0.14 -1.57 10.43
N GLY A 207 -1.09 -2.04 10.48
CA GLY A 207 -2.01 -1.84 11.60
C GLY A 207 -1.74 -2.71 12.84
N VAL A 208 -0.66 -3.49 12.89
CA VAL A 208 -0.31 -4.34 14.04
C VAL A 208 0.02 -3.50 15.28
N ALA A 209 0.67 -2.35 15.10
CA ALA A 209 0.92 -1.43 16.20
C ALA A 209 0.61 0.00 15.78
N GLU A 210 0.01 0.74 16.68
CA GLU A 210 -0.35 2.14 16.53
C GLU A 210 0.37 2.95 17.61
N PHE A 211 1.00 4.03 17.20
CA PHE A 211 1.64 4.98 18.11
C PHE A 211 1.10 6.38 17.86
N SER A 212 0.73 7.09 18.91
CA SER A 212 0.33 8.48 18.80
C SER A 212 1.07 9.34 19.80
N ILE A 213 1.35 10.58 19.40
CA ILE A 213 2.03 11.55 20.23
C ILE A 213 1.48 12.95 19.97
N SER A 214 1.29 13.72 21.03
CA SER A 214 0.99 15.14 20.98
C SER A 214 2.25 15.92 21.24
N LEU A 215 2.72 16.66 20.23
CA LEU A 215 3.92 17.50 20.33
C LEU A 215 3.59 18.77 21.11
N ALA A 216 4.45 19.14 22.03
CA ALA A 216 4.31 20.36 22.82
C ALA A 216 4.38 21.62 21.96
N THR A 217 5.19 21.58 20.90
CA THR A 217 5.31 22.66 19.92
C THR A 217 4.77 22.20 18.58
N GLY A 218 3.95 23.02 17.92
CA GLY A 218 3.40 22.72 16.60
C GLY A 218 4.47 22.64 15.51
N ARG A 219 4.34 21.64 14.65
CA ARG A 219 5.26 21.34 13.54
C ARG A 219 4.50 21.39 12.23
N ALA A 220 4.47 22.55 11.58
CA ALA A 220 3.78 22.75 10.31
C ALA A 220 4.48 22.08 9.10
N ASP A 221 5.74 21.70 9.28
CA ASP A 221 6.58 21.02 8.29
C ASP A 221 6.28 19.52 8.16
N ILE A 222 5.54 18.94 9.11
CA ILE A 222 5.22 17.51 9.15
C ILE A 222 3.91 17.23 8.41
N TYR A 223 3.89 16.17 7.60
CA TYR A 223 2.72 15.73 6.84
C TYR A 223 2.60 14.19 6.81
N THR A 224 1.47 13.70 6.33
CA THR A 224 1.22 12.25 6.21
C THR A 224 2.22 11.57 5.26
N GLU A 225 2.46 10.28 5.44
CA GLU A 225 3.45 9.46 4.73
C GLU A 225 4.91 9.81 5.06
N THR A 226 5.15 10.76 5.99
CA THR A 226 6.51 11.05 6.48
C THR A 226 7.04 9.89 7.32
N PRO A 227 8.21 9.33 6.99
CA PRO A 227 8.89 8.36 7.82
C PRO A 227 9.37 9.00 9.13
N VAL A 228 9.18 8.31 10.24
CA VAL A 228 9.57 8.80 11.56
C VAL A 228 10.42 7.77 12.29
N LYS A 229 11.47 8.24 12.92
CA LYS A 229 12.21 7.51 13.94
C LYS A 229 11.89 8.12 15.30
N VAL A 230 11.47 7.31 16.24
CA VAL A 230 11.21 7.75 17.61
C VAL A 230 12.32 7.31 18.54
N SER A 231 12.54 8.03 19.62
CA SER A 231 13.54 7.68 20.64
C SER A 231 13.17 8.19 22.03
N GLY A 232 13.66 7.47 23.05
CA GLY A 232 13.44 7.81 24.46
C GLY A 232 12.12 7.25 25.03
N PHE A 233 11.50 6.32 24.34
CA PHE A 233 10.32 5.55 24.79
C PHE A 233 10.72 4.16 25.27
N LYS A 234 9.77 3.23 25.25
CA LYS A 234 10.09 1.81 25.48
C LYS A 234 10.77 1.23 24.25
N ARG A 235 11.67 0.26 24.46
CA ARG A 235 12.44 -0.40 23.41
C ARG A 235 11.57 -0.91 22.23
N VAL A 236 10.40 -1.48 22.53
CA VAL A 236 9.45 -1.96 21.52
C VAL A 236 8.93 -0.83 20.59
N ILE A 237 8.94 0.42 21.04
CA ILE A 237 8.54 1.59 20.27
C ILE A 237 9.74 2.14 19.51
N ASP A 238 10.90 2.27 20.18
CA ASP A 238 12.12 2.89 19.63
C ASP A 238 12.76 2.05 18.51
N GLU A 239 12.61 0.71 18.56
CA GLU A 239 13.16 -0.20 17.54
C GLU A 239 12.31 -0.27 16.27
N GLN A 240 11.07 0.21 16.31
CA GLN A 240 10.21 0.24 15.13
C GLN A 240 10.52 1.43 14.22
N ASP A 241 10.33 1.22 12.93
CA ASP A 241 10.21 2.30 11.96
C ASP A 241 8.74 2.68 11.81
N TRP A 242 8.47 3.97 11.85
CA TRP A 242 7.11 4.50 11.84
C TRP A 242 6.83 5.32 10.59
N THR A 243 5.56 5.38 10.21
CA THR A 243 5.05 6.30 9.18
C THR A 243 3.86 7.07 9.73
N ILE A 244 3.81 8.35 9.49
CA ILE A 244 2.70 9.21 9.92
C ILE A 244 1.48 8.93 9.03
N THR A 245 0.38 8.53 9.65
CA THR A 245 -0.91 8.31 8.98
C THR A 245 -1.82 9.51 9.08
N LYS A 246 -1.73 10.24 10.20
CA LYS A 246 -2.57 11.42 10.42
C LYS A 246 -1.80 12.49 11.18
N VAL A 247 -1.97 13.72 10.72
CA VAL A 247 -1.47 14.94 11.38
C VAL A 247 -2.66 15.81 11.71
N THR A 248 -2.75 16.24 12.96
CA THR A 248 -3.76 17.18 13.41
C THR A 248 -3.08 18.39 14.05
N HIS A 249 -3.31 19.55 13.45
CA HIS A 249 -2.80 20.81 13.98
C HIS A 249 -3.88 21.51 14.81
N PHE A 250 -3.51 21.97 15.98
CA PHE A 250 -4.37 22.74 16.84
C PHE A 250 -3.79 24.15 17.00
N LEU A 251 -4.60 25.15 16.73
CA LEU A 251 -4.27 26.56 16.96
C LEU A 251 -5.34 27.14 17.87
N ASN A 252 -4.96 27.52 19.07
CA ASN A 252 -5.86 28.09 20.08
C ASN A 252 -5.12 29.16 20.90
N ASN A 253 -5.80 29.69 21.93
CA ASN A 253 -5.21 30.72 22.80
C ASN A 253 -3.97 30.24 23.59
N SER A 254 -3.78 28.94 23.73
CA SER A 254 -2.60 28.33 24.38
C SER A 254 -1.43 28.11 23.41
N GLY A 255 -1.60 28.43 22.13
CA GLY A 255 -0.55 28.31 21.13
C GLY A 255 -0.87 27.31 20.01
N PHE A 256 0.18 26.97 19.27
CA PHE A 256 0.15 26.02 18.15
C PHE A 256 0.75 24.69 18.60
N THR A 257 -0.02 23.60 18.48
CA THR A 257 0.43 22.24 18.79
C THR A 257 0.08 21.28 17.65
N THR A 258 0.76 20.12 17.60
CA THR A 258 0.54 19.10 16.57
C THR A 258 0.38 17.73 17.21
N SER A 259 -0.66 17.01 16.86
CA SER A 259 -0.87 15.61 17.22
C SER A 259 -0.62 14.70 16.01
N LEU A 260 0.11 13.63 16.23
CA LEU A 260 0.51 12.66 15.20
C LEU A 260 -0.07 11.28 15.53
N GLU A 261 -0.60 10.61 14.52
CA GLU A 261 -0.91 9.19 14.56
C GLU A 261 0.04 8.49 13.58
N LEU A 262 0.66 7.40 14.03
CA LEU A 262 1.69 6.66 13.32
C LEU A 262 1.35 5.18 13.29
N GLU A 263 1.66 4.52 12.18
CA GLU A 263 1.61 3.07 12.04
C GLU A 263 3.00 2.51 11.72
N VAL A 264 3.17 1.20 11.91
CA VAL A 264 4.43 0.53 11.59
C VAL A 264 4.74 0.68 10.12
N ARG A 265 5.96 1.13 9.82
CA ARG A 265 6.48 1.14 8.46
C ARG A 265 6.99 -0.25 8.10
N LEU A 266 6.42 -0.82 7.06
CA LEU A 266 6.95 -2.04 6.46
C LEU A 266 8.22 -1.66 5.68
N SER A 267 9.39 -1.96 6.25
CA SER A 267 10.64 -1.87 5.51
C SER A 267 10.65 -2.93 4.42
N ASP A 268 11.21 -2.61 3.25
CA ASP A 268 11.38 -3.41 2.03
C ASP A 268 11.27 -4.93 2.23
N VAL A 269 10.04 -5.42 2.32
CA VAL A 269 9.75 -6.86 2.35
C VAL A 269 9.57 -7.29 0.90
N GLU A 270 10.57 -7.97 0.37
CA GLU A 270 10.43 -8.66 -0.90
C GLU A 270 9.67 -9.97 -0.68
N TYR A 271 8.66 -10.21 -1.50
CA TYR A 271 7.89 -11.45 -1.51
C TYR A 271 8.24 -12.26 -2.75
N GLU A 272 8.35 -13.56 -2.58
CA GLU A 272 8.45 -14.53 -3.68
C GLU A 272 7.10 -15.22 -3.85
N THR A 273 6.72 -15.48 -5.10
CA THR A 273 5.54 -16.31 -5.40
C THR A 273 5.99 -17.78 -5.46
N GLU A 274 5.37 -18.63 -4.65
CA GLU A 274 5.44 -20.06 -4.83
C GLU A 274 4.15 -20.54 -5.49
N ASP A 275 4.27 -21.25 -6.60
CA ASP A 275 3.18 -22.01 -7.19
C ASP A 275 3.14 -23.37 -6.45
N ASP A 276 2.04 -23.65 -5.73
CA ASP A 276 1.81 -25.02 -5.20
C ASP A 276 1.51 -25.92 -6.41
N GLU A 277 2.37 -26.93 -6.65
CA GLU A 277 2.18 -27.98 -7.64
C GLU A 277 1.00 -28.90 -7.28
#